data_9d452ad0b35041a5f9861506164a08d9
#
_entry.id   9d452ad0b35041a5f9861506164a08d9
#
_cell.length_a   1.000
_cell.length_b   1.000
_cell.length_c   1.000
_cell.angle_alpha   90.00
_cell.angle_beta   90.00
_cell.angle_gamma   90.00
#
_symmetry.space_group_name_H-M   'P 1'
#
loop_
_entity.id
_entity.type
_entity.pdbx_description
1 polymer ?
#
loop_
_entity_poly.entity_id
_entity_poly.type
_entity_poly.pdbx_seq_one_letter_code
_entity_poly.pdbx_strand_id
1 'polypeptide(L)'
;MPKAVFPGQIHVVQTPQEAERAVAYLKKCSILGIDSETRPSFTKGQSHKVALLQISSEEHCFLFRLNLTGLTLPVITLLEPPAVTKVGLSLRDDFMMLHKRAPFEQRGCIELQEYVRTFGIQD
;
A
#
# COMPACT_ATOMS: atom_id res chain seq x y z
N MET A 1 5.76 5.99 23.21
CA MET A 1 4.77 6.57 22.31
C MET A 1 3.68 5.56 22.00
N PRO A 2 2.42 5.91 22.25
CA PRO A 2 1.36 4.96 21.95
C PRO A 2 1.26 4.71 20.46
N LYS A 3 1.07 3.46 20.09
CA LYS A 3 0.87 3.10 18.70
C LYS A 3 -0.51 3.57 18.27
N ALA A 4 -0.57 4.16 17.08
CA ALA A 4 -1.86 4.45 16.48
C ALA A 4 -2.55 3.11 16.18
N VAL A 5 -3.79 2.99 16.62
CA VAL A 5 -4.60 1.81 16.36
C VAL A 5 -5.60 2.17 15.28
N PHE A 6 -5.66 1.35 14.23
CA PHE A 6 -6.65 1.55 13.18
C PHE A 6 -8.04 1.38 13.77
N PRO A 7 -8.95 2.38 13.62
CA PRO A 7 -10.25 2.33 14.29
C PRO A 7 -11.27 1.41 13.62
N GLY A 8 -10.98 0.92 12.42
CA GLY A 8 -11.89 0.07 11.66
C GLY A 8 -11.50 -1.39 11.70
N GLN A 9 -11.97 -2.13 10.71
CA GLN A 9 -11.71 -3.57 10.59
C GLN A 9 -10.44 -3.82 9.79
N ILE A 10 -9.69 -4.83 10.22
CA ILE A 10 -8.45 -5.25 9.54
C ILE A 10 -8.70 -6.60 8.89
N HIS A 11 -8.37 -6.70 7.60
CA HIS A 11 -8.55 -7.91 6.80
C HIS A 11 -7.21 -8.37 6.26
N VAL A 12 -6.86 -9.61 6.53
CA VAL A 12 -5.64 -10.21 5.97
C VAL A 12 -6.00 -10.90 4.65
N VAL A 13 -5.29 -10.53 3.59
CA VAL A 13 -5.54 -11.04 2.24
C VAL A 13 -4.42 -12.00 1.88
N GLN A 14 -4.75 -13.27 1.68
CA GLN A 14 -3.78 -14.34 1.48
C GLN A 14 -3.92 -15.08 0.16
N THR A 15 -5.02 -14.86 -0.56
CA THR A 15 -5.26 -15.52 -1.85
C THR A 15 -5.61 -14.50 -2.92
N PRO A 16 -5.37 -14.82 -4.21
CA PRO A 16 -5.79 -13.93 -5.30
C PRO A 16 -7.30 -13.64 -5.29
N GLN A 17 -8.12 -14.62 -4.89
CA GLN A 17 -9.56 -14.43 -4.80
C GLN A 17 -9.94 -13.43 -3.71
N GLU A 18 -9.28 -13.50 -2.56
CA GLU A 18 -9.47 -12.52 -1.50
C GLU A 18 -9.01 -11.13 -1.93
N ALA A 19 -7.90 -11.06 -2.69
CA ALA A 19 -7.41 -9.80 -3.24
C ALA A 19 -8.44 -9.17 -4.18
N GLU A 20 -9.06 -9.97 -5.04
CA GLU A 20 -10.08 -9.48 -5.96
C GLU A 20 -11.28 -8.91 -5.22
N ARG A 21 -11.74 -9.59 -4.16
CA ARG A 21 -12.84 -9.10 -3.34
C ARG A 21 -12.50 -7.81 -2.59
N ALA A 22 -11.28 -7.75 -2.07
CA ALA A 22 -10.80 -6.53 -1.39
C ALA A 22 -10.78 -5.34 -2.34
N VAL A 23 -10.29 -5.55 -3.56
CA VAL A 23 -10.23 -4.50 -4.58
C VAL A 23 -11.63 -4.06 -4.99
N ALA A 24 -12.59 -4.98 -5.09
CA ALA A 24 -13.96 -4.63 -5.43
C ALA A 24 -14.55 -3.63 -4.44
N TYR A 25 -14.21 -3.76 -3.16
CA TYR A 25 -14.61 -2.77 -2.16
C TYR A 25 -13.80 -1.47 -2.30
N LEU A 26 -12.48 -1.58 -2.41
CA LEU A 26 -11.59 -0.42 -2.41
C LEU A 26 -11.79 0.48 -3.64
N LYS A 27 -12.25 -0.07 -4.75
CA LYS A 27 -12.57 0.71 -5.95
C LYS A 27 -13.63 1.77 -5.73
N LYS A 28 -14.47 1.59 -4.72
CA LYS A 28 -15.54 2.54 -4.41
C LYS A 28 -15.02 3.73 -3.62
N CYS A 29 -13.79 3.66 -3.14
CA CYS A 29 -13.21 4.71 -2.32
C CYS A 29 -12.46 5.71 -3.20
N SER A 30 -12.60 7.01 -2.89
CA SER A 30 -11.90 8.06 -3.65
C SER A 30 -10.50 8.33 -3.10
N ILE A 31 -10.27 7.96 -1.84
CA ILE A 31 -8.98 8.15 -1.17
C ILE A 31 -8.59 6.86 -0.46
N LEU A 32 -7.36 6.41 -0.70
CA LEU A 32 -6.81 5.21 -0.09
C LEU A 32 -5.48 5.54 0.60
N GLY A 33 -5.30 4.97 1.79
CA GLY A 33 -4.00 5.02 2.46
C GLY A 33 -3.13 3.87 1.97
N ILE A 34 -1.86 4.13 1.72
CA ILE A 34 -0.91 3.13 1.23
C ILE A 34 0.28 3.06 2.17
N ASP A 35 0.67 1.85 2.52
CA ASP A 35 1.91 1.58 3.24
C ASP A 35 2.42 0.21 2.80
N SER A 36 3.70 -0.03 2.97
CA SER A 36 4.27 -1.33 2.61
C SER A 36 5.42 -1.67 3.56
N GLU A 37 5.68 -2.95 3.70
CA GLU A 37 6.79 -3.43 4.51
C GLU A 37 7.54 -4.53 3.78
N THR A 38 8.86 -4.45 3.83
CA THR A 38 9.73 -5.50 3.34
C THR A 38 10.12 -6.40 4.50
N ARG A 39 10.27 -7.68 4.21
CA ARG A 39 10.77 -8.63 5.20
C ARG A 39 12.27 -8.39 5.37
N PRO A 40 12.78 -8.31 6.62
CA PRO A 40 14.21 -8.15 6.82
C PRO A 40 15.00 -9.29 6.19
N SER A 41 16.15 -8.95 5.57
CA SER A 41 17.04 -9.94 5.00
C SER A 41 18.14 -10.24 6.02
N PHE A 42 18.24 -11.50 6.43
CA PHE A 42 19.30 -11.96 7.31
C PHE A 42 20.40 -12.71 6.56
N THR A 43 20.21 -12.88 5.25
CA THR A 43 21.17 -13.59 4.40
C THR A 43 21.90 -12.59 3.50
N LYS A 44 23.22 -12.58 3.62
CA LYS A 44 24.06 -11.69 2.83
C LYS A 44 23.87 -11.95 1.34
N GLY A 45 23.68 -10.87 0.57
CA GLY A 45 23.52 -10.95 -0.86
C GLY A 45 22.09 -11.19 -1.34
N GLN A 46 21.16 -11.39 -0.41
CA GLN A 46 19.74 -11.51 -0.78
C GLN A 46 19.04 -10.17 -0.64
N SER A 47 18.28 -9.81 -1.67
CA SER A 47 17.36 -8.68 -1.61
C SER A 47 15.95 -9.22 -1.46
N HIS A 48 15.18 -8.63 -0.55
CA HIS A 48 13.79 -9.03 -0.33
C HIS A 48 12.85 -8.07 -1.04
N LYS A 49 11.82 -8.65 -1.67
CA LYS A 49 10.72 -7.89 -2.22
C LYS A 49 9.79 -7.48 -1.10
N VAL A 50 8.97 -6.45 -1.35
CA VAL A 50 7.91 -6.08 -0.41
C VAL A 50 7.05 -7.30 -0.11
N ALA A 51 6.91 -7.61 1.17
CA ALA A 51 6.15 -8.76 1.63
C ALA A 51 4.70 -8.41 1.99
N LEU A 52 4.48 -7.19 2.47
CA LEU A 52 3.17 -6.74 2.92
C LEU A 52 2.83 -5.40 2.28
N LEU A 53 1.67 -5.35 1.65
CA LEU A 53 1.11 -4.10 1.12
C LEU A 53 -0.17 -3.80 1.90
N GLN A 54 -0.23 -2.63 2.51
CA GLN A 54 -1.37 -2.20 3.28
C GLN A 54 -2.14 -1.14 2.50
N ILE A 55 -3.42 -1.40 2.23
CA ILE A 55 -4.29 -0.43 1.57
C ILE A 55 -5.52 -0.26 2.45
N SER A 56 -5.81 0.99 2.80
CA SER A 56 -6.89 1.26 3.75
C SER A 56 -7.82 2.37 3.27
N SER A 57 -9.09 2.20 3.61
CA SER A 57 -10.10 3.26 3.63
C SER A 57 -10.21 3.77 5.07
N GLU A 58 -11.21 4.61 5.35
CA GLU A 58 -11.45 5.06 6.74
C GLU A 58 -11.89 3.92 7.65
N GLU A 59 -12.60 2.93 7.11
CA GLU A 59 -13.23 1.88 7.91
C GLU A 59 -12.58 0.52 7.79
N HIS A 60 -11.82 0.27 6.72
CA HIS A 60 -11.23 -1.03 6.45
C HIS A 60 -9.78 -0.91 6.05
N CYS A 61 -8.95 -1.78 6.63
CA CYS A 61 -7.55 -1.89 6.29
C CYS A 61 -7.29 -3.30 5.75
N PHE A 62 -6.76 -3.38 4.55
CA PHE A 62 -6.44 -4.67 3.91
C PHE A 62 -4.93 -4.88 3.89
N LEU A 63 -4.52 -6.00 4.46
CA LEU A 63 -3.11 -6.40 4.53
C LEU A 63 -2.87 -7.48 3.48
N PHE A 64 -2.32 -7.09 2.33
CA PHE A 64 -2.04 -8.02 1.24
C PHE A 64 -0.69 -8.69 1.48
N ARG A 65 -0.72 -9.99 1.73
CA ARG A 65 0.50 -10.79 1.89
C ARG A 65 1.02 -11.16 0.50
N LEU A 66 1.90 -10.31 -0.03
CA LEU A 66 2.33 -10.40 -1.43
C LEU A 66 3.14 -11.66 -1.74
N ASN A 67 3.76 -12.27 -0.74
CA ASN A 67 4.44 -13.55 -0.96
C ASN A 67 3.45 -14.68 -1.30
N LEU A 68 2.17 -14.52 -0.93
CA LEU A 68 1.12 -15.49 -1.18
C LEU A 68 0.26 -15.12 -2.39
N THR A 69 -0.03 -13.83 -2.56
CA THR A 69 -0.93 -13.38 -3.63
C THR A 69 -0.19 -12.90 -4.88
N GLY A 70 1.03 -12.42 -4.71
CA GLY A 70 1.69 -11.60 -5.71
C GLY A 70 1.07 -10.21 -5.76
N LEU A 71 1.60 -9.35 -6.60
CA LEU A 71 1.01 -8.06 -6.89
C LEU A 71 0.08 -8.25 -8.09
N THR A 72 -1.20 -8.44 -7.80
CA THR A 72 -2.18 -8.85 -8.80
C THR A 72 -2.66 -7.68 -9.66
N LEU A 73 -3.20 -7.99 -10.85
CA LEU A 73 -3.78 -6.97 -11.71
C LEU A 73 -4.89 -6.18 -11.03
N PRO A 74 -5.83 -6.81 -10.29
CA PRO A 74 -6.83 -6.03 -9.56
C PRO A 74 -6.23 -4.97 -8.65
N VAL A 75 -5.17 -5.29 -7.89
CA VAL A 75 -4.50 -4.31 -7.04
C VAL A 75 -3.88 -3.19 -7.87
N ILE A 76 -3.25 -3.54 -8.99
CA ILE A 76 -2.66 -2.54 -9.88
C ILE A 76 -3.73 -1.56 -10.39
N THR A 77 -4.96 -2.04 -10.64
CA THR A 77 -6.06 -1.17 -11.07
C THR A 77 -6.48 -0.15 -10.03
N LEU A 78 -6.05 -0.30 -8.79
CA LEU A 78 -6.24 0.73 -7.76
C LEU A 78 -5.12 1.77 -7.78
N LEU A 79 -3.93 1.36 -8.16
CA LEU A 79 -2.74 2.20 -8.07
C LEU A 79 -2.55 3.11 -9.27
N GLU A 80 -3.05 2.72 -10.44
CA GLU A 80 -2.86 3.46 -11.68
C GLU A 80 -3.81 4.62 -11.91
N PRO A 81 -5.12 4.53 -11.60
CA PRO A 81 -6.04 5.60 -11.97
C PRO A 81 -5.78 6.89 -11.19
N PRO A 82 -5.67 8.04 -11.89
CA PRO A 82 -5.50 9.32 -11.19
C PRO A 82 -6.73 9.74 -10.39
N ALA A 83 -7.90 9.20 -10.73
CA ALA A 83 -9.14 9.54 -10.02
C ALA A 83 -9.18 8.96 -8.60
N VAL A 84 -8.40 7.91 -8.33
CA VAL A 84 -8.27 7.36 -6.98
C VAL A 84 -7.02 7.97 -6.35
N THR A 85 -7.21 8.74 -5.29
CA THR A 85 -6.10 9.36 -4.59
C THR A 85 -5.45 8.37 -3.63
N LYS A 86 -4.13 8.19 -3.74
CA LYS A 86 -3.35 7.35 -2.84
C LYS A 86 -2.48 8.24 -1.98
N VAL A 87 -2.61 8.10 -0.65
CA VAL A 87 -1.85 8.90 0.29
C VAL A 87 -0.97 8.00 1.16
N GLY A 88 0.18 8.50 1.56
CA GLY A 88 1.06 7.75 2.44
C GLY A 88 2.34 8.50 2.72
N LEU A 89 3.11 7.96 3.67
CA LEU A 89 4.45 8.43 3.98
C LEU A 89 5.45 7.58 3.18
N SER A 90 6.42 8.24 2.56
CA SER A 90 7.46 7.55 1.78
C SER A 90 6.90 6.72 0.61
N LEU A 91 5.84 7.21 -0.05
CA LEU A 91 5.22 6.49 -1.17
C LEU A 91 6.19 6.19 -2.30
N ARG A 92 7.13 7.10 -2.54
CA ARG A 92 8.12 6.91 -3.59
C ARG A 92 8.92 5.62 -3.36
N ASP A 93 9.33 5.39 -2.12
CA ASP A 93 10.08 4.18 -1.76
C ASP A 93 9.19 2.95 -1.85
N ASP A 94 7.94 3.06 -1.37
CA ASP A 94 6.98 1.96 -1.44
C ASP A 94 6.76 1.52 -2.89
N PHE A 95 6.50 2.47 -3.79
CA PHE A 95 6.26 2.14 -5.19
C PHE A 95 7.51 1.60 -5.89
N MET A 96 8.68 2.14 -5.55
CA MET A 96 9.93 1.62 -6.09
C MET A 96 10.10 0.14 -5.75
N MET A 97 9.77 -0.24 -4.52
CA MET A 97 9.86 -1.63 -4.08
C MET A 97 8.78 -2.49 -4.73
N LEU A 98 7.57 -1.95 -4.89
CA LEU A 98 6.48 -2.69 -5.55
C LEU A 98 6.77 -2.95 -7.02
N HIS A 99 7.46 -2.04 -7.70
CA HIS A 99 7.85 -2.23 -9.10
C HIS A 99 8.75 -3.45 -9.31
N LYS A 100 9.40 -3.93 -8.26
CA LYS A 100 10.18 -5.17 -8.34
C LYS A 100 9.31 -6.41 -8.50
N ARG A 101 8.01 -6.30 -8.17
CA ARG A 101 7.08 -7.42 -8.31
C ARG A 101 6.33 -7.40 -9.63
N ALA A 102 5.96 -6.23 -10.13
CA ALA A 102 5.21 -6.10 -11.38
C ALA A 102 5.33 -4.67 -11.90
N PRO A 103 5.30 -4.49 -13.23
CA PRO A 103 5.30 -3.14 -13.80
C PRO A 103 3.92 -2.50 -13.70
N PHE A 104 3.89 -1.22 -13.35
CA PHE A 104 2.68 -0.40 -13.35
C PHE A 104 3.06 1.07 -13.25
N GLU A 105 2.13 1.96 -13.54
CA GLU A 105 2.35 3.39 -13.42
C GLU A 105 1.39 3.97 -12.37
N GLN A 106 1.91 4.25 -11.19
CA GLN A 106 1.11 4.86 -10.13
C GLN A 106 0.79 6.32 -10.48
N ARG A 107 -0.45 6.73 -10.22
CA ARG A 107 -0.91 8.09 -10.44
C ARG A 107 -1.82 8.49 -9.29
N GLY A 108 -2.07 9.79 -9.14
CA GLY A 108 -2.95 10.30 -8.09
C GLY A 108 -2.38 10.13 -6.70
N CYS A 109 -1.06 10.20 -6.57
CA CYS A 109 -0.38 9.96 -5.30
C CYS A 109 -0.05 11.25 -4.58
N ILE A 110 -0.30 11.29 -3.28
CA ILE A 110 0.05 12.42 -2.41
C ILE A 110 1.03 11.93 -1.36
N GLU A 111 2.24 12.48 -1.41
CA GLU A 111 3.29 12.16 -0.45
C GLU A 111 3.09 13.02 0.80
N LEU A 112 2.63 12.39 1.88
CA LEU A 112 2.33 13.14 3.12
C LEU A 112 3.58 13.75 3.76
N GLN A 113 4.73 13.13 3.58
CA GLN A 113 5.98 13.63 4.14
C GLN A 113 6.33 14.99 3.52
N GLU A 114 6.16 15.15 2.21
CA GLU A 114 6.39 16.42 1.54
C GLU A 114 5.33 17.46 1.93
N TYR A 115 4.08 17.01 2.06
CA TYR A 115 2.99 17.87 2.50
C TYR A 115 3.28 18.47 3.87
N VAL A 116 3.69 17.62 4.81
CA VAL A 116 4.06 18.06 6.16
C VAL A 116 5.18 19.08 6.11
N ARG A 117 6.20 18.85 5.29
CA ARG A 117 7.34 19.75 5.14
C ARG A 117 6.92 21.10 4.56
N THR A 118 6.05 21.08 3.54
CA THR A 118 5.56 22.31 2.89
C THR A 118 4.81 23.22 3.86
N PHE A 119 4.05 22.64 4.78
CA PHE A 119 3.28 23.40 5.75
C PHE A 119 4.01 23.62 7.08
N GLY A 120 5.30 23.26 7.15
CA GLY A 120 6.10 23.51 8.35
C GLY A 120 5.74 22.64 9.54
N ILE A 121 5.01 21.56 9.34
CA ILE A 121 4.66 20.62 10.40
C ILE A 121 5.89 19.77 10.69
N GLN A 122 6.29 19.69 11.95
CA GLN A 122 7.41 18.88 12.35
C GLN A 122 6.96 17.70 13.19
N ASP A 123 7.73 16.62 13.11
CA ASP A 123 7.47 15.39 13.86
C ASP A 123 7.61 15.59 15.36
#